data_f5b27db947f71b5bdefc24dc7210083c
#
_entry.id   f5b27db947f71b5bdefc24dc7210083c
#
_cell.length_a   1.000
_cell.length_b   1.000
_cell.length_c   1.000
_cell.angle_alpha   90.00
_cell.angle_beta   90.00
_cell.angle_gamma   90.00
#
_symmetry.space_group_name_H-M   'P 1'
#
loop_
_entity.id
_entity.type
_entity.pdbx_description
1 polymer ?
#
loop_
_entity_poly.entity_id
_entity_poly.type
_entity_poly.pdbx_seq_one_letter_code
_entity_poly.pdbx_strand_id
1 'polypeptide(L)'
;YEIPLRLVGSEMCIRDRSRVNVVLKPVAVNGPIMTIRKFPSKAIKMNDLIKMGSLTKEAAEFIRKIVRSKYNIFVSGGTGAGKTTFLNAMSDFIPKEERIITIEDNAELQIQGVENLVRLEAREANLEGEGAVTIRDLIKSALRMRPDRIIVGEVRGEETVDMISSAMLNGHSGSMSTGHANNPKDMLHRIETMMMMGIDLPLQAIQRQVASALDIIIHLGRIRDKTRKVLMIEEILGYEDGKIQTKTLYEFKEVGTENEKVKGSIMKVAELENTGKLVAAGY
;
A
#
# COMPACT_ATOMS: atom_id res chain seq x y z
N TYR A 1 -12.67 41.23 0.59
CA TYR A 1 -11.47 40.59 0.00
C TYR A 1 -11.66 39.08 0.12
N GLU A 2 -12.06 38.43 -0.94
CA GLU A 2 -12.03 36.99 -1.04
C GLU A 2 -10.54 36.57 -1.07
N ILE A 3 -10.09 35.88 -0.02
CA ILE A 3 -8.77 35.28 0.00
C ILE A 3 -8.83 34.10 -0.96
N PRO A 4 -8.06 34.09 -2.04
CA PRO A 4 -8.08 32.95 -2.95
C PRO A 4 -7.71 31.69 -2.18
N LEU A 5 -8.48 30.62 -2.35
CA LEU A 5 -8.27 29.29 -1.77
C LEU A 5 -6.83 28.73 -1.93
N ARG A 6 -6.03 29.35 -2.77
CA ARG A 6 -4.61 29.09 -3.02
C ARG A 6 -3.67 29.30 -1.84
N LEU A 7 -4.11 29.99 -0.78
CA LEU A 7 -3.29 30.27 0.40
C LEU A 7 -3.43 29.20 1.48
N VAL A 8 -4.26 28.20 1.24
CA VAL A 8 -4.50 27.07 2.14
C VAL A 8 -4.14 25.79 1.38
N GLY A 9 -3.00 25.19 1.72
CA GLY A 9 -2.67 23.82 1.31
C GLY A 9 -2.19 23.66 -0.13
N SER A 10 -1.38 24.60 -0.69
CA SER A 10 -0.70 24.30 -1.94
C SER A 10 0.39 23.24 -1.72
N GLU A 11 0.15 22.01 -2.16
CA GLU A 11 1.21 21.01 -2.29
C GLU A 11 2.02 21.34 -3.55
N MET A 12 3.32 21.63 -3.38
CA MET A 12 4.24 21.87 -4.48
C MET A 12 5.33 20.81 -4.47
N CYS A 13 5.40 20.00 -5.53
CA CYS A 13 6.54 19.09 -5.75
C CYS A 13 7.71 19.86 -6.31
N ILE A 14 8.87 19.85 -5.62
CA ILE A 14 10.11 20.45 -6.09
C ILE A 14 10.89 19.41 -6.93
N ARG A 15 11.94 19.87 -7.63
CA ARG A 15 12.79 19.00 -8.50
C ARG A 15 13.32 17.75 -7.82
N ASP A 16 13.55 17.78 -6.49
CA ASP A 16 13.99 16.64 -5.68
C ASP A 16 12.83 15.76 -5.17
N ARG A 17 11.59 16.01 -5.64
CA ARG A 17 10.35 15.34 -5.23
C ARG A 17 9.95 15.61 -3.77
N SER A 18 10.54 16.58 -3.11
CA SER A 18 10.08 17.00 -1.78
C SER A 18 8.70 17.63 -1.86
N ARG A 19 7.81 17.25 -0.96
CA ARG A 19 6.46 17.84 -0.85
C ARG A 19 6.51 19.02 0.11
N VAL A 20 6.03 20.17 -0.34
CA VAL A 20 5.96 21.39 0.44
C VAL A 20 4.51 21.78 0.63
N ASN A 21 4.09 21.87 1.88
CA ASN A 21 2.78 22.41 2.24
C ASN A 21 2.97 23.74 2.96
N VAL A 22 2.24 24.77 2.53
CA VAL A 22 2.31 26.13 3.10
C VAL A 22 0.92 26.54 3.55
N VAL A 23 0.81 27.01 4.79
CA VAL A 23 -0.42 27.58 5.35
C VAL A 23 -0.12 28.99 5.82
N LEU A 24 -0.88 29.96 5.30
CA LEU A 24 -0.69 31.39 5.57
C LEU A 24 -1.80 31.94 6.47
N LYS A 25 -1.59 33.15 7.00
CA LYS A 25 -2.66 33.91 7.68
C LYS A 25 -3.81 34.21 6.70
N PRO A 26 -5.06 34.23 7.14
CA PRO A 26 -5.54 34.14 8.54
C PRO A 26 -5.72 32.70 9.03
N VAL A 27 -5.56 31.67 8.18
CA VAL A 27 -5.77 30.25 8.52
C VAL A 27 -4.72 29.78 9.55
N ALA A 28 -3.47 30.11 9.33
CA ALA A 28 -2.39 29.84 10.31
C ALA A 28 -2.40 30.94 11.39
N VAL A 29 -3.10 30.70 12.49
CA VAL A 29 -3.28 31.65 13.59
C VAL A 29 -1.94 32.10 14.19
N ASN A 30 -0.99 31.18 14.32
CA ASN A 30 0.33 31.43 14.91
C ASN A 30 1.35 32.04 13.91
N GLY A 31 0.91 32.39 12.68
CA GLY A 31 1.77 32.90 11.62
C GLY A 31 1.93 31.90 10.46
N PRO A 32 2.64 32.27 9.40
CA PRO A 32 2.89 31.36 8.28
C PRO A 32 3.61 30.07 8.71
N ILE A 33 3.10 28.95 8.23
CA ILE A 33 3.67 27.62 8.51
C ILE A 33 4.07 26.98 7.19
N MET A 34 5.28 26.42 7.14
CA MET A 34 5.77 25.63 6.01
C MET A 34 6.19 24.26 6.50
N THR A 35 5.65 23.22 5.88
CA THR A 35 6.04 21.82 6.14
C THR A 35 6.69 21.24 4.90
N ILE A 36 7.91 20.74 5.05
CA ILE A 36 8.66 20.12 3.95
C ILE A 36 8.88 18.64 4.28
N ARG A 37 8.29 17.76 3.46
CA ARG A 37 8.52 16.32 3.51
C ARG A 37 9.59 15.96 2.46
N LYS A 38 10.82 15.80 2.93
CA LYS A 38 11.94 15.44 2.06
C LYS A 38 11.81 14.01 1.54
N PHE A 39 12.12 13.82 0.28
CA PHE A 39 12.20 12.51 -0.33
C PHE A 39 13.56 11.86 0.01
N PRO A 40 13.60 10.58 0.41
CA PRO A 40 14.88 9.91 0.68
C PRO A 40 15.67 9.74 -0.63
N SER A 41 16.93 10.12 -0.62
CA SER A 41 17.83 10.01 -1.78
C SER A 41 18.16 8.55 -2.14
N LYS A 42 18.01 7.63 -1.18
CA LYS A 42 18.26 6.20 -1.36
C LYS A 42 17.05 5.40 -0.88
N ALA A 43 16.53 4.54 -1.76
CA ALA A 43 15.46 3.61 -1.40
C ALA A 43 15.95 2.63 -0.31
N ILE A 44 15.13 2.44 0.72
CA ILE A 44 15.36 1.42 1.74
C ILE A 44 14.99 0.07 1.14
N LYS A 45 15.92 -0.89 1.20
CA LYS A 45 15.75 -2.24 0.67
C LYS A 45 15.31 -3.21 1.76
N MET A 46 14.83 -4.39 1.36
CA MET A 46 14.40 -5.42 2.32
C MET A 46 15.50 -5.80 3.31
N ASN A 47 16.75 -5.90 2.87
CA ASN A 47 17.88 -6.19 3.76
C ASN A 47 18.11 -5.09 4.81
N ASP A 48 17.82 -3.84 4.49
CA ASP A 48 17.93 -2.75 5.45
C ASP A 48 16.82 -2.83 6.50
N LEU A 49 15.60 -3.20 6.10
CA LEU A 49 14.48 -3.45 7.00
C LEU A 49 14.78 -4.62 7.97
N ILE A 50 15.42 -5.69 7.48
CA ILE A 50 15.87 -6.80 8.32
C ILE A 50 16.93 -6.32 9.33
N LYS A 51 17.94 -5.57 8.90
CA LYS A 51 18.99 -5.01 9.78
C LYS A 51 18.41 -4.06 10.84
N MET A 52 17.39 -3.29 10.50
CA MET A 52 16.66 -2.42 11.44
C MET A 52 15.72 -3.22 12.36
N GLY A 53 15.62 -4.53 12.18
CA GLY A 53 14.73 -5.40 12.94
C GLY A 53 13.24 -5.12 12.69
N SER A 54 12.89 -4.56 11.54
CA SER A 54 11.48 -4.34 11.15
C SER A 54 10.75 -5.66 10.87
N LEU A 55 11.48 -6.67 10.40
CA LEU A 55 11.01 -8.04 10.21
C LEU A 55 12.20 -9.02 10.28
N THR A 56 11.90 -10.32 10.41
CA THR A 56 12.90 -11.40 10.41
C THR A 56 13.30 -11.80 8.97
N LYS A 57 14.43 -12.49 8.83
CA LYS A 57 14.85 -13.08 7.54
C LYS A 57 13.82 -14.09 7.03
N GLU A 58 13.24 -14.90 7.93
CA GLU A 58 12.21 -15.87 7.60
C GLU A 58 10.97 -15.21 6.99
N ALA A 59 10.45 -14.17 7.66
CA ALA A 59 9.31 -13.40 7.13
C ALA A 59 9.63 -12.72 5.79
N ALA A 60 10.84 -12.18 5.62
CA ALA A 60 11.29 -11.60 4.37
C ALA A 60 11.37 -12.63 3.22
N GLU A 61 11.83 -13.85 3.52
CA GLU A 61 11.89 -14.94 2.54
C GLU A 61 10.47 -15.42 2.16
N PHE A 62 9.56 -15.50 3.12
CA PHE A 62 8.15 -15.75 2.84
C PHE A 62 7.56 -14.68 1.91
N ILE A 63 7.77 -13.40 2.24
CA ILE A 63 7.32 -12.27 1.41
C ILE A 63 7.91 -12.36 0.00
N ARG A 64 9.20 -12.70 -0.13
CA ARG A 64 9.83 -12.89 -1.43
C ARG A 64 9.12 -13.96 -2.26
N LYS A 65 8.78 -15.10 -1.64
CA LYS A 65 8.08 -16.19 -2.32
C LYS A 65 6.68 -15.75 -2.80
N ILE A 66 5.86 -15.15 -1.92
CA ILE A 66 4.50 -14.73 -2.30
C ILE A 66 4.49 -13.62 -3.36
N VAL A 67 5.45 -12.66 -3.31
CA VAL A 67 5.59 -11.64 -4.35
C VAL A 67 5.94 -12.30 -5.70
N ARG A 68 6.91 -13.21 -5.74
CA ARG A 68 7.31 -13.90 -6.98
C ARG A 68 6.19 -14.79 -7.53
N SER A 69 5.39 -15.38 -6.66
CA SER A 69 4.25 -16.25 -7.02
C SER A 69 2.96 -15.48 -7.33
N LYS A 70 3.05 -14.16 -7.53
CA LYS A 70 1.91 -13.32 -7.96
C LYS A 70 0.72 -13.32 -6.99
N TYR A 71 0.96 -13.37 -5.67
CA TYR A 71 -0.09 -13.09 -4.69
C TYR A 71 -0.45 -11.62 -4.71
N ASN A 72 -1.74 -11.31 -4.67
CA ASN A 72 -2.25 -9.95 -4.52
C ASN A 72 -2.09 -9.52 -3.06
N ILE A 73 -1.34 -8.44 -2.84
CA ILE A 73 -0.92 -8.04 -1.50
C ILE A 73 -1.43 -6.64 -1.17
N PHE A 74 -2.01 -6.50 0.00
CA PHE A 74 -2.40 -5.21 0.54
C PHE A 74 -1.55 -4.88 1.78
N VAL A 75 -0.86 -3.73 1.77
CA VAL A 75 -0.06 -3.28 2.91
C VAL A 75 -0.87 -2.27 3.72
N SER A 76 -1.22 -2.63 4.94
CA SER A 76 -1.98 -1.80 5.85
C SER A 76 -1.12 -1.22 6.98
N GLY A 77 -1.58 -0.15 7.59
CA GLY A 77 -0.92 0.46 8.75
C GLY A 77 -1.27 1.92 8.93
N GLY A 78 -1.01 2.45 10.10
CA GLY A 78 -1.25 3.84 10.45
C GLY A 78 -0.38 4.83 9.66
N THR A 79 -0.63 6.14 9.87
CA THR A 79 0.20 7.20 9.30
C THR A 79 1.63 7.09 9.80
N GLY A 80 2.60 7.14 8.87
CA GLY A 80 4.01 7.04 9.20
C GLY A 80 4.49 5.63 9.61
N ALA A 81 3.67 4.58 9.43
CA ALA A 81 4.07 3.18 9.66
C ALA A 81 5.11 2.67 8.66
N GLY A 82 5.28 3.35 7.53
CA GLY A 82 6.28 2.99 6.53
C GLY A 82 5.75 2.16 5.37
N LYS A 83 4.43 2.23 5.09
CA LYS A 83 3.77 1.44 4.02
C LYS A 83 4.44 1.60 2.66
N THR A 84 4.61 2.83 2.17
CA THR A 84 5.26 3.12 0.88
C THR A 84 6.70 2.61 0.84
N THR A 85 7.45 2.78 1.95
CA THR A 85 8.82 2.25 2.08
C THR A 85 8.84 0.73 1.99
N PHE A 86 7.88 0.07 2.64
CA PHE A 86 7.76 -1.37 2.64
C PHE A 86 7.33 -1.90 1.26
N LEU A 87 6.37 -1.24 0.62
CA LEU A 87 5.96 -1.54 -0.75
C LEU A 87 7.13 -1.42 -1.73
N ASN A 88 7.95 -0.38 -1.59
CA ASN A 88 9.19 -0.24 -2.34
C ASN A 88 10.15 -1.41 -2.10
N ALA A 89 10.37 -1.79 -0.84
CA ALA A 89 11.27 -2.90 -0.51
C ALA A 89 10.76 -4.25 -1.04
N MET A 90 9.44 -4.46 -1.08
CA MET A 90 8.85 -5.66 -1.67
C MET A 90 8.96 -5.67 -3.20
N SER A 91 8.90 -4.52 -3.85
CA SER A 91 8.98 -4.44 -5.32
C SER A 91 10.33 -4.93 -5.87
N ASP A 92 11.40 -4.92 -5.06
CA ASP A 92 12.69 -5.52 -5.42
C ASP A 92 12.62 -7.04 -5.67
N PHE A 93 11.54 -7.70 -5.19
CA PHE A 93 11.32 -9.14 -5.40
C PHE A 93 10.57 -9.47 -6.68
N ILE A 94 10.00 -8.48 -7.35
CA ILE A 94 9.29 -8.68 -8.61
C ILE A 94 10.28 -9.09 -9.69
N PRO A 95 9.97 -10.10 -10.53
CA PRO A 95 10.78 -10.46 -11.68
C PRO A 95 11.01 -9.27 -12.61
N LYS A 96 12.24 -9.10 -13.10
CA LYS A 96 12.65 -7.91 -13.85
C LYS A 96 12.04 -7.82 -15.24
N GLU A 97 11.68 -8.95 -15.81
CA GLU A 97 11.03 -9.11 -17.10
C GLU A 97 9.55 -8.69 -17.12
N GLU A 98 8.94 -8.54 -15.95
CA GLU A 98 7.53 -8.15 -15.85
C GLU A 98 7.31 -6.66 -16.20
N ARG A 99 6.20 -6.39 -16.90
CA ARG A 99 5.73 -5.03 -17.14
C ARG A 99 4.95 -4.53 -15.93
N ILE A 100 5.48 -3.52 -15.25
CA ILE A 100 4.88 -2.92 -14.06
C ILE A 100 4.33 -1.54 -14.38
N ILE A 101 3.13 -1.26 -13.93
CA ILE A 101 2.56 0.08 -13.94
C ILE A 101 2.37 0.53 -12.48
N THR A 102 3.00 1.65 -12.10
CA THR A 102 2.76 2.30 -10.81
C THR A 102 1.80 3.46 -10.99
N ILE A 103 0.91 3.63 -10.02
CA ILE A 103 -0.09 4.71 -9.99
C ILE A 103 -0.07 5.32 -8.60
N GLU A 104 0.14 6.64 -8.52
CA GLU A 104 0.29 7.35 -7.25
C GLU A 104 -0.31 8.76 -7.33
N ASP A 105 -0.74 9.33 -6.21
CA ASP A 105 -1.06 10.76 -6.11
C ASP A 105 0.19 11.62 -6.31
N ASN A 106 1.29 11.17 -5.74
CA ASN A 106 2.62 11.76 -5.90
C ASN A 106 3.61 10.61 -6.04
N ALA A 107 4.48 10.65 -7.02
CA ALA A 107 5.39 9.58 -7.39
C ALA A 107 6.48 9.32 -6.32
N GLU A 108 6.11 8.66 -5.22
CA GLU A 108 7.00 8.27 -4.11
C GLU A 108 7.68 6.91 -4.33
N LEU A 109 7.11 6.02 -5.13
CA LEU A 109 7.67 4.70 -5.38
C LEU A 109 8.96 4.79 -6.21
N GLN A 110 10.01 4.08 -5.75
CA GLN A 110 11.34 4.03 -6.36
C GLN A 110 11.68 2.61 -6.82
N ILE A 111 10.82 2.01 -7.64
CA ILE A 111 11.05 0.68 -8.17
C ILE A 111 12.30 0.70 -9.06
N GLN A 112 13.25 -0.19 -8.78
CA GLN A 112 14.53 -0.28 -9.46
C GLN A 112 14.72 -1.64 -10.13
N GLY A 113 15.46 -1.65 -11.24
CA GLY A 113 15.90 -2.87 -11.92
C GLY A 113 14.80 -3.59 -12.73
N VAL A 114 13.63 -2.99 -12.91
CA VAL A 114 12.58 -3.45 -13.83
C VAL A 114 12.77 -2.75 -15.17
N GLU A 115 12.88 -3.51 -16.25
CA GLU A 115 13.15 -2.96 -17.59
C GLU A 115 11.92 -2.24 -18.16
N ASN A 116 10.72 -2.77 -17.89
CA ASN A 116 9.47 -2.24 -18.42
C ASN A 116 8.60 -1.63 -17.30
N LEU A 117 9.01 -0.46 -16.81
CA LEU A 117 8.32 0.28 -15.77
C LEU A 117 7.63 1.51 -16.36
N VAL A 118 6.30 1.58 -16.18
CA VAL A 118 5.50 2.78 -16.46
C VAL A 118 5.07 3.40 -15.15
N ARG A 119 5.24 4.71 -15.02
CA ARG A 119 4.86 5.47 -13.82
C ARG A 119 3.80 6.48 -14.18
N LEU A 120 2.65 6.38 -13.54
CA LEU A 120 1.51 7.28 -13.71
C LEU A 120 1.30 8.04 -12.41
N GLU A 121 1.08 9.33 -12.53
CA GLU A 121 0.83 10.24 -11.41
C GLU A 121 -0.50 10.95 -11.63
N ALA A 122 -1.32 10.98 -10.59
CA ALA A 122 -2.59 11.68 -10.60
C ALA A 122 -2.34 13.19 -10.71
N ARG A 123 -3.31 13.91 -11.25
CA ARG A 123 -3.23 15.35 -11.40
C ARG A 123 -4.51 16.00 -10.86
N GLU A 124 -4.33 16.92 -9.96
CA GLU A 124 -5.43 17.76 -9.50
C GLU A 124 -5.96 18.67 -10.62
N ALA A 125 -7.21 19.08 -10.49
CA ALA A 125 -7.78 20.06 -11.39
C ALA A 125 -6.98 21.38 -11.38
N ASN A 126 -6.96 22.06 -12.52
CA ASN A 126 -6.41 23.39 -12.61
C ASN A 126 -7.30 24.38 -11.84
N LEU A 127 -6.95 25.68 -11.91
CA LEU A 127 -7.67 26.74 -11.20
C LEU A 127 -9.12 26.98 -11.67
N GLU A 128 -9.43 26.49 -12.87
CA GLU A 128 -10.74 26.56 -13.50
C GLU A 128 -11.58 25.32 -13.17
N GLY A 129 -11.01 24.37 -12.39
CA GLY A 129 -11.67 23.13 -12.03
C GLY A 129 -11.56 22.04 -13.09
N GLU A 130 -10.71 22.21 -14.12
CA GLU A 130 -10.60 21.31 -15.25
C GLU A 130 -9.30 20.52 -15.26
N GLY A 131 -9.28 19.44 -16.04
CA GLY A 131 -8.07 18.66 -16.33
C GLY A 131 -7.59 17.78 -15.18
N ALA A 132 -8.44 17.45 -14.21
CA ALA A 132 -8.13 16.44 -13.20
C ALA A 132 -7.95 15.08 -13.86
N VAL A 133 -6.97 14.30 -13.35
CA VAL A 133 -6.77 12.88 -13.69
C VAL A 133 -6.65 12.13 -12.40
N THR A 134 -7.67 11.36 -12.08
CA THR A 134 -7.77 10.64 -10.80
C THR A 134 -6.99 9.31 -10.83
N ILE A 135 -6.68 8.75 -9.66
CA ILE A 135 -6.14 7.39 -9.55
C ILE A 135 -7.06 6.39 -10.25
N ARG A 136 -8.38 6.57 -10.12
CA ARG A 136 -9.39 5.75 -10.79
C ARG A 136 -9.25 5.75 -12.32
N ASP A 137 -9.08 6.93 -12.92
CA ASP A 137 -8.86 7.07 -14.37
C ASP A 137 -7.57 6.40 -14.82
N LEU A 138 -6.51 6.54 -14.00
CA LEU A 138 -5.22 5.94 -14.28
C LEU A 138 -5.27 4.41 -14.18
N ILE A 139 -6.00 3.82 -13.20
CA ILE A 139 -6.20 2.37 -13.13
C ILE A 139 -6.92 1.88 -14.40
N LYS A 140 -8.03 2.52 -14.79
CA LYS A 140 -8.76 2.17 -16.02
C LYS A 140 -7.90 2.26 -17.27
N SER A 141 -7.01 3.25 -17.36
CA SER A 141 -6.05 3.38 -18.45
C SER A 141 -5.01 2.27 -18.41
N ALA A 142 -4.44 1.99 -17.22
CA ALA A 142 -3.41 0.97 -17.01
C ALA A 142 -3.86 -0.43 -17.45
N LEU A 143 -5.12 -0.80 -17.21
CA LEU A 143 -5.70 -2.09 -17.63
C LEU A 143 -5.61 -2.31 -19.17
N ARG A 144 -5.55 -1.24 -19.97
CA ARG A 144 -5.40 -1.31 -21.44
C ARG A 144 -3.95 -1.27 -21.90
N MET A 145 -3.00 -1.11 -20.98
CA MET A 145 -1.58 -1.01 -21.28
C MET A 145 -0.85 -2.35 -21.17
N ARG A 146 -1.58 -3.46 -21.02
CA ARG A 146 -1.06 -4.82 -20.88
C ARG A 146 -0.04 -4.97 -19.75
N PRO A 147 -0.36 -4.59 -18.51
CA PRO A 147 0.53 -4.77 -17.38
C PRO A 147 0.58 -6.24 -16.94
N ASP A 148 1.72 -6.69 -16.44
CA ASP A 148 1.80 -7.90 -15.64
C ASP A 148 1.32 -7.64 -14.21
N ARG A 149 1.65 -6.45 -13.66
CA ARG A 149 1.19 -6.00 -12.34
C ARG A 149 0.86 -4.52 -12.35
N ILE A 150 -0.13 -4.16 -11.56
CA ILE A 150 -0.47 -2.79 -11.23
C ILE A 150 -0.16 -2.56 -9.74
N ILE A 151 0.62 -1.51 -9.47
CA ILE A 151 0.97 -1.12 -8.09
C ILE A 151 0.40 0.26 -7.84
N VAL A 152 -0.62 0.33 -6.98
CA VAL A 152 -1.22 1.61 -6.55
C VAL A 152 -0.59 2.01 -5.23
N GLY A 153 0.03 3.18 -5.19
CA GLY A 153 0.74 3.67 -4.00
C GLY A 153 -0.14 3.67 -2.75
N GLU A 154 -1.35 4.18 -2.86
CA GLU A 154 -2.37 4.12 -1.81
C GLU A 154 -3.77 4.24 -2.42
N VAL A 155 -4.76 3.54 -1.83
CA VAL A 155 -6.18 3.74 -2.11
C VAL A 155 -6.87 4.33 -0.88
N ARG A 156 -7.78 5.29 -1.11
CA ARG A 156 -8.45 6.07 -0.06
C ARG A 156 -9.95 6.22 -0.26
N GLY A 157 -10.44 5.91 -1.47
CA GLY A 157 -11.81 6.15 -1.88
C GLY A 157 -12.30 5.17 -2.96
N GLU A 158 -13.10 5.67 -3.86
CA GLU A 158 -13.84 4.90 -4.89
C GLU A 158 -12.93 4.14 -5.89
N GLU A 159 -11.67 4.56 -6.07
CA GLU A 159 -10.68 3.88 -6.91
C GLU A 159 -10.39 2.44 -6.43
N THR A 160 -10.73 2.15 -5.18
CA THR A 160 -10.62 0.81 -4.59
C THR A 160 -11.42 -0.23 -5.37
N VAL A 161 -12.56 0.16 -5.97
CA VAL A 161 -13.35 -0.72 -6.83
C VAL A 161 -12.52 -1.22 -8.01
N ASP A 162 -11.88 -0.28 -8.72
CA ASP A 162 -11.12 -0.63 -9.92
C ASP A 162 -9.84 -1.40 -9.56
N MET A 163 -9.23 -1.12 -8.41
CA MET A 163 -8.08 -1.87 -7.91
C MET A 163 -8.46 -3.32 -7.55
N ILE A 164 -9.52 -3.52 -6.79
CA ILE A 164 -9.94 -4.85 -6.33
C ILE A 164 -10.59 -5.63 -7.48
N SER A 165 -11.63 -5.07 -8.11
CA SER A 165 -12.45 -5.82 -9.05
C SER A 165 -11.82 -5.95 -10.44
N SER A 166 -11.00 -4.98 -10.85
CA SER A 166 -10.45 -4.95 -12.21
C SER A 166 -8.97 -5.33 -12.24
N ALA A 167 -8.14 -4.79 -11.34
CA ALA A 167 -6.71 -5.11 -11.36
C ALA A 167 -6.42 -6.45 -10.67
N MET A 168 -6.85 -6.66 -9.44
CA MET A 168 -6.52 -7.86 -8.68
C MET A 168 -7.33 -9.09 -9.10
N LEU A 169 -8.62 -8.94 -9.39
CA LEU A 169 -9.50 -10.07 -9.71
C LEU A 169 -9.39 -10.52 -11.17
N ASN A 170 -9.20 -9.59 -12.11
CA ASN A 170 -9.33 -9.85 -13.55
C ASN A 170 -7.99 -9.90 -14.31
N GLY A 171 -7.02 -10.70 -13.84
CA GLY A 171 -5.89 -11.13 -14.68
C GLY A 171 -4.56 -10.43 -14.45
N HIS A 172 -4.46 -9.46 -13.50
CA HIS A 172 -3.19 -8.84 -13.14
C HIS A 172 -2.73 -9.29 -11.75
N SER A 173 -2.65 -10.64 -11.59
CA SER A 173 -2.21 -11.26 -10.34
C SER A 173 -0.84 -10.76 -9.89
N GLY A 174 -0.66 -10.57 -8.59
CA GLY A 174 0.54 -9.98 -8.00
C GLY A 174 0.49 -8.46 -7.92
N SER A 175 -0.68 -7.87 -8.19
CA SER A 175 -0.90 -6.44 -7.96
C SER A 175 -0.85 -6.09 -6.47
N MET A 176 -0.40 -4.89 -6.15
CA MET A 176 -0.17 -4.46 -4.78
C MET A 176 -0.72 -3.06 -4.54
N SER A 177 -1.19 -2.83 -3.32
CA SER A 177 -1.58 -1.48 -2.88
C SER A 177 -1.35 -1.29 -1.39
N THR A 178 -1.54 -0.05 -0.92
CA THR A 178 -1.52 0.27 0.50
C THR A 178 -2.79 0.98 0.94
N GLY A 179 -3.08 0.93 2.24
CA GLY A 179 -4.17 1.68 2.84
C GLY A 179 -3.96 1.90 4.34
N HIS A 180 -4.67 2.88 4.88
CA HIS A 180 -4.62 3.20 6.30
C HIS A 180 -5.60 2.33 7.09
N ALA A 181 -5.10 1.58 8.08
CA ALA A 181 -5.92 0.86 9.06
C ALA A 181 -5.12 0.62 10.34
N ASN A 182 -5.82 0.27 11.43
CA ASN A 182 -5.21 -0.03 12.73
C ASN A 182 -4.83 -1.51 12.88
N ASN A 183 -5.45 -2.39 12.12
CA ASN A 183 -5.18 -3.82 12.06
C ASN A 183 -5.68 -4.40 10.71
N PRO A 184 -5.39 -5.67 10.36
CA PRO A 184 -5.84 -6.27 9.10
C PRO A 184 -7.36 -6.33 8.94
N LYS A 185 -8.10 -6.62 10.01
CA LYS A 185 -9.56 -6.68 9.97
C LYS A 185 -10.18 -5.33 9.67
N ASP A 186 -9.68 -4.26 10.32
CA ASP A 186 -10.12 -2.89 10.01
C ASP A 186 -9.80 -2.52 8.57
N MET A 187 -8.70 -3.06 8.00
CA MET A 187 -8.37 -2.84 6.61
C MET A 187 -9.41 -3.45 5.67
N LEU A 188 -9.87 -4.67 5.94
CA LEU A 188 -10.95 -5.30 5.16
C LEU A 188 -12.23 -4.46 5.21
N HIS A 189 -12.69 -4.07 6.41
CA HIS A 189 -13.87 -3.21 6.55
C HIS A 189 -13.71 -1.87 5.82
N ARG A 190 -12.49 -1.32 5.82
CA ARG A 190 -12.20 -0.09 5.10
C ARG A 190 -12.24 -0.27 3.59
N ILE A 191 -11.70 -1.38 3.07
CA ILE A 191 -11.81 -1.75 1.65
C ILE A 191 -13.29 -1.87 1.25
N GLU A 192 -14.11 -2.58 2.04
CA GLU A 192 -15.55 -2.69 1.83
C GLU A 192 -16.20 -1.31 1.74
N THR A 193 -15.92 -0.44 2.70
CA THR A 193 -16.47 0.94 2.74
C THR A 193 -16.04 1.75 1.52
N MET A 194 -14.77 1.71 1.14
CA MET A 194 -14.25 2.43 -0.02
C MET A 194 -14.86 1.89 -1.34
N MET A 195 -15.09 0.58 -1.44
CA MET A 195 -15.77 0.00 -2.60
C MET A 195 -17.23 0.47 -2.69
N MET A 196 -17.95 0.56 -1.56
CA MET A 196 -19.33 1.10 -1.55
C MET A 196 -19.41 2.58 -1.98
N MET A 197 -18.32 3.33 -1.89
CA MET A 197 -18.27 4.72 -2.41
C MET A 197 -18.28 4.77 -3.95
N GLY A 198 -17.77 3.72 -4.60
CA GLY A 198 -17.56 3.68 -6.05
C GLY A 198 -18.52 2.78 -6.82
N ILE A 199 -19.28 1.92 -6.15
CA ILE A 199 -20.21 0.98 -6.79
C ILE A 199 -21.42 0.69 -5.88
N ASP A 200 -22.59 0.64 -6.51
CA ASP A 200 -23.82 0.27 -5.82
C ASP A 200 -24.05 -1.25 -5.93
N LEU A 201 -23.48 -1.99 -4.99
CA LEU A 201 -23.64 -3.44 -4.86
C LEU A 201 -23.97 -3.81 -3.41
N PRO A 202 -24.71 -4.91 -3.18
CA PRO A 202 -24.91 -5.43 -1.82
C PRO A 202 -23.57 -5.74 -1.15
N LEU A 203 -23.45 -5.45 0.16
CA LEU A 203 -22.23 -5.68 0.93
C LEU A 203 -21.67 -7.10 0.76
N GLN A 204 -22.53 -8.11 0.73
CA GLN A 204 -22.11 -9.50 0.52
C GLN A 204 -21.43 -9.73 -0.85
N ALA A 205 -21.87 -9.04 -1.89
CA ALA A 205 -21.24 -9.13 -3.21
C ALA A 205 -19.84 -8.47 -3.19
N ILE A 206 -19.72 -7.33 -2.52
CA ILE A 206 -18.44 -6.65 -2.30
C ILE A 206 -17.48 -7.56 -1.52
N GLN A 207 -17.92 -8.14 -0.41
CA GLN A 207 -17.12 -9.04 0.41
C GLN A 207 -16.61 -10.25 -0.37
N ARG A 208 -17.46 -10.85 -1.21
CA ARG A 208 -17.06 -11.95 -2.10
C ARG A 208 -15.99 -11.52 -3.10
N GLN A 209 -16.13 -10.33 -3.69
CA GLN A 209 -15.11 -9.80 -4.60
C GLN A 209 -13.77 -9.55 -3.88
N VAL A 210 -13.80 -8.95 -2.70
CA VAL A 210 -12.58 -8.71 -1.89
C VAL A 210 -11.90 -10.03 -1.54
N ALA A 211 -12.68 -11.02 -1.06
CA ALA A 211 -12.14 -12.33 -0.68
C ALA A 211 -11.58 -13.13 -1.85
N SER A 212 -12.09 -12.90 -3.07
CA SER A 212 -11.58 -13.57 -4.28
C SER A 212 -10.39 -12.85 -4.90
N ALA A 213 -10.29 -11.54 -4.70
CA ALA A 213 -9.25 -10.71 -5.31
C ALA A 213 -7.97 -10.62 -4.48
N LEU A 214 -8.10 -10.55 -3.16
CA LEU A 214 -7.00 -10.31 -2.23
C LEU A 214 -6.53 -11.63 -1.61
N ASP A 215 -5.22 -11.85 -1.64
CA ASP A 215 -4.63 -13.06 -1.05
C ASP A 215 -4.02 -12.80 0.34
N ILE A 216 -3.28 -11.68 0.49
CA ILE A 216 -2.48 -11.41 1.69
C ILE A 216 -2.64 -9.96 2.15
N ILE A 217 -2.77 -9.76 3.45
CA ILE A 217 -2.62 -8.45 4.10
C ILE A 217 -1.36 -8.47 4.96
N ILE A 218 -0.49 -7.47 4.76
CA ILE A 218 0.68 -7.23 5.61
C ILE A 218 0.43 -5.97 6.42
N HIS A 219 0.36 -6.10 7.74
CA HIS A 219 0.10 -4.98 8.62
C HIS A 219 1.37 -4.44 9.26
N LEU A 220 1.59 -3.14 9.10
CA LEU A 220 2.71 -2.41 9.66
C LEU A 220 2.27 -1.52 10.81
N GLY A 221 3.05 -1.47 11.86
CA GLY A 221 2.82 -0.58 12.97
C GLY A 221 4.06 0.17 13.42
N ARG A 222 3.80 1.33 14.03
CA ARG A 222 4.80 2.05 14.81
C ARG A 222 4.56 1.72 16.26
N ILE A 223 5.49 0.97 16.86
CA ILE A 223 5.38 0.55 18.25
C ILE A 223 5.81 1.66 19.23
N ARG A 224 5.67 1.43 20.55
CA ARG A 224 5.83 2.46 21.58
C ARG A 224 7.21 3.14 21.62
N ASP A 225 8.28 2.43 21.21
CA ASP A 225 9.63 2.98 21.08
C ASP A 225 9.85 3.76 19.76
N LYS A 226 8.76 4.02 19.04
CA LYS A 226 8.71 4.70 17.73
C LYS A 226 9.38 3.94 16.58
N THR A 227 9.85 2.72 16.78
CA THR A 227 10.33 1.88 15.68
C THR A 227 9.16 1.33 14.86
N ARG A 228 9.42 1.01 13.59
CA ARG A 228 8.45 0.46 12.65
C ARG A 228 8.67 -1.04 12.51
N LYS A 229 7.59 -1.80 12.62
CA LYS A 229 7.63 -3.28 12.57
C LYS A 229 6.54 -3.81 11.65
N VAL A 230 6.78 -4.95 11.04
CA VAL A 230 5.71 -5.80 10.54
C VAL A 230 5.08 -6.45 11.77
N LEU A 231 3.80 -6.15 11.99
CA LEU A 231 3.07 -6.64 13.16
C LEU A 231 2.31 -7.91 12.87
N MET A 232 1.79 -8.05 11.64
CA MET A 232 0.97 -9.20 11.27
C MET A 232 1.03 -9.45 9.76
N ILE A 233 0.98 -10.71 9.37
CA ILE A 233 0.74 -11.13 7.99
C ILE A 233 -0.44 -12.08 8.03
N GLU A 234 -1.51 -11.72 7.32
CA GLU A 234 -2.73 -12.50 7.22
C GLU A 234 -2.99 -12.98 5.80
N GLU A 235 -3.43 -14.21 5.70
CA GLU A 235 -3.98 -14.84 4.51
C GLU A 235 -5.49 -14.63 4.46
N ILE A 236 -6.02 -14.35 3.28
CA ILE A 236 -7.46 -14.35 3.01
C ILE A 236 -7.83 -15.74 2.49
N LEU A 237 -8.66 -16.44 3.25
CA LEU A 237 -9.05 -17.83 2.92
C LEU A 237 -10.24 -17.89 1.95
N GLY A 238 -11.10 -16.88 1.97
CA GLY A 238 -12.31 -16.83 1.15
C GLY A 238 -13.47 -16.14 1.86
N TYR A 239 -14.68 -16.35 1.36
CA TYR A 239 -15.91 -15.82 1.92
C TYR A 239 -16.82 -16.97 2.34
N GLU A 240 -17.10 -17.08 3.64
CA GLU A 240 -17.94 -18.13 4.22
C GLU A 240 -18.74 -17.54 5.39
N ASP A 241 -19.96 -18.05 5.62
CA ASP A 241 -20.87 -17.64 6.70
C ASP A 241 -21.08 -16.12 6.83
N GLY A 242 -21.18 -15.43 5.69
CA GLY A 242 -21.43 -13.99 5.66
C GLY A 242 -20.21 -13.13 6.02
N LYS A 243 -18.99 -13.70 6.03
CA LYS A 243 -17.76 -12.99 6.44
C LYS A 243 -16.58 -13.41 5.57
N ILE A 244 -15.63 -12.49 5.40
CA ILE A 244 -14.31 -12.81 4.87
C ILE A 244 -13.54 -13.58 5.94
N GLN A 245 -13.11 -14.78 5.61
CA GLN A 245 -12.29 -15.63 6.48
C GLN A 245 -10.82 -15.28 6.32
N THR A 246 -10.11 -15.16 7.42
CA THR A 246 -8.68 -14.84 7.44
C THR A 246 -7.93 -15.78 8.37
N LYS A 247 -6.62 -15.92 8.12
CA LYS A 247 -5.72 -16.72 8.96
C LYS A 247 -4.42 -15.97 9.18
N THR A 248 -4.06 -15.77 10.43
CA THR A 248 -2.77 -15.18 10.78
C THR A 248 -1.64 -16.16 10.50
N LEU A 249 -0.73 -15.79 9.60
CA LEU A 249 0.45 -16.58 9.27
C LEU A 249 1.66 -16.17 10.11
N TYR A 250 1.82 -14.86 10.35
CA TYR A 250 2.89 -14.27 11.15
C TYR A 250 2.33 -13.22 12.10
N GLU A 251 2.85 -13.22 13.33
CA GLU A 251 2.47 -12.26 14.37
C GLU A 251 3.71 -11.72 15.08
N PHE A 252 3.74 -10.41 15.34
CA PHE A 252 4.79 -9.79 16.15
C PHE A 252 4.59 -10.15 17.62
N LYS A 253 5.62 -10.77 18.23
CA LYS A 253 5.63 -11.07 19.66
C LYS A 253 6.69 -10.25 20.37
N GLU A 254 6.21 -9.43 21.30
CA GLU A 254 7.06 -8.67 22.19
C GLU A 254 7.57 -9.59 23.30
N VAL A 255 8.89 -9.52 23.58
CA VAL A 255 9.55 -10.32 24.61
C VAL A 255 9.91 -9.46 25.83
N GLY A 256 10.06 -8.15 25.63
CA GLY A 256 10.41 -7.22 26.71
C GLY A 256 10.89 -5.87 26.21
N THR A 257 11.52 -5.11 27.08
CA THR A 257 12.13 -3.81 26.78
C THR A 257 13.54 -3.76 27.32
N GLU A 258 14.49 -3.27 26.53
CA GLU A 258 15.87 -3.03 26.95
C GLU A 258 16.34 -1.68 26.41
N ASN A 259 16.92 -0.84 27.25
CA ASN A 259 17.37 0.52 26.91
C ASN A 259 16.29 1.33 26.17
N GLU A 260 15.08 1.32 26.71
CA GLU A 260 13.88 1.99 26.15
C GLU A 260 13.42 1.46 24.78
N LYS A 261 14.08 0.45 24.24
CA LYS A 261 13.70 -0.20 22.98
C LYS A 261 12.91 -1.48 23.23
N VAL A 262 11.86 -1.66 22.44
CA VAL A 262 11.05 -2.87 22.46
C VAL A 262 11.84 -4.02 21.83
N LYS A 263 12.06 -5.08 22.61
CA LYS A 263 12.56 -6.36 22.11
C LYS A 263 11.39 -7.23 21.68
N GLY A 264 11.45 -7.73 20.49
CA GLY A 264 10.46 -8.62 19.90
C GLY A 264 10.73 -8.83 18.43
N SER A 265 10.10 -9.83 17.87
CA SER A 265 10.19 -10.14 16.46
C SER A 265 8.88 -10.69 15.92
N ILE A 266 8.70 -10.57 14.62
CA ILE A 266 7.61 -11.26 13.95
C ILE A 266 7.94 -12.74 13.85
N MET A 267 7.01 -13.59 14.24
CA MET A 267 7.16 -15.05 14.30
C MET A 267 6.09 -15.72 13.45
N LYS A 268 6.44 -16.81 12.80
CA LYS A 268 5.49 -17.66 12.10
C LYS A 268 4.60 -18.36 13.11
N VAL A 269 3.28 -18.29 12.88
CA VAL A 269 2.26 -18.93 13.75
C VAL A 269 1.43 -19.97 13.02
N ALA A 270 1.36 -19.90 11.69
CA ALA A 270 0.66 -20.88 10.86
C ALA A 270 1.28 -21.02 9.47
N GLU A 271 0.93 -22.11 8.79
CA GLU A 271 1.26 -22.33 7.37
C GLU A 271 0.22 -21.68 6.46
N LEU A 272 0.69 -21.26 5.26
CA LEU A 272 -0.18 -20.80 4.18
C LEU A 272 -1.06 -21.96 3.69
N GLU A 273 -2.35 -21.71 3.52
CA GLU A 273 -3.31 -22.71 3.01
C GLU A 273 -3.44 -22.68 1.49
N ASN A 274 -3.61 -21.50 0.93
CA ASN A 274 -3.81 -21.32 -0.52
C ASN A 274 -2.46 -21.35 -1.26
N THR A 275 -1.85 -22.55 -1.36
CA THR A 275 -0.53 -22.75 -1.94
C THR A 275 -0.50 -22.83 -3.46
N GLY A 276 -1.66 -22.81 -4.14
CA GLY A 276 -1.74 -23.02 -5.60
C GLY A 276 -0.84 -22.09 -6.42
N LYS A 277 -0.73 -20.82 -6.02
CA LYS A 277 0.16 -19.85 -6.70
C LYS A 277 1.65 -20.14 -6.42
N LEU A 278 2.01 -20.66 -5.25
CA LEU A 278 3.39 -21.11 -4.94
C LEU A 278 3.77 -22.29 -5.82
N VAL A 279 2.90 -23.32 -5.87
CA VAL A 279 3.13 -24.51 -6.69
C VAL A 279 3.28 -24.15 -8.16
N ALA A 280 2.40 -23.28 -8.69
CA ALA A 280 2.47 -22.80 -10.06
C ALA A 280 3.77 -22.02 -10.36
N ALA A 281 4.38 -21.39 -9.35
CA ALA A 281 5.65 -20.68 -9.44
C ALA A 281 6.88 -21.56 -9.16
N GLY A 282 6.67 -22.87 -8.90
CA GLY A 282 7.75 -23.85 -8.69
C GLY A 282 8.34 -23.87 -7.27
N TYR A 283 7.55 -23.48 -6.25
CA TYR A 283 7.94 -23.54 -4.83
C TYR A 283 7.32 -24.74 -4.12
#